data_e148e650e29eb096b1651382eb297846
#
_entry.id   e148e650e29eb096b1651382eb297846
#
_cell.length_a   1.000
_cell.length_b   1.000
_cell.length_c   1.000
_cell.angle_alpha   90.00
_cell.angle_beta   90.00
_cell.angle_gamma   90.00
#
_symmetry.space_group_name_H-M   'P 1'
#
loop_
_entity.id
_entity.type
_entity.pdbx_description
1 polymer ?
#
loop_
_entity_poly.entity_id
_entity_poly.type
_entity_poly.pdbx_seq_one_letter_code
_entity_poly.pdbx_strand_id
1 'polypeptide(L)'
;MKLRNIAGLATGIALTVSAPASAMSVADFLAKANALQAKGMAAMFSPDLKLVMREFKAAGPAYRADVAKARAEGRNDLGCPPMAGKFGVNSTAVIAEFSAIPPAEQRTTSVRQAFYAMMKKRFPCR
;
A
#
# COMPACT_ATOMS: atom_id res chain seq x y z
N MET A 1 17.89 -62.95 1.16
CA MET A 1 17.09 -61.83 1.57
C MET A 1 17.60 -60.56 0.85
N LYS A 2 16.82 -60.02 -0.10
CA LYS A 2 17.18 -58.82 -0.84
C LYS A 2 16.46 -57.63 -0.21
N LEU A 3 17.20 -56.78 0.48
CA LEU A 3 16.70 -55.47 0.90
C LEU A 3 16.60 -54.56 -0.32
N ARG A 4 15.37 -54.20 -0.67
CA ARG A 4 15.13 -53.19 -1.70
C ARG A 4 15.05 -51.82 -1.01
N ASN A 5 16.10 -51.01 -1.24
CA ASN A 5 16.12 -49.62 -0.87
C ASN A 5 15.08 -48.85 -1.72
N ILE A 6 14.03 -48.34 -1.06
CA ILE A 6 13.12 -47.41 -1.67
C ILE A 6 13.65 -46.01 -1.31
N ALA A 7 14.35 -45.40 -2.26
CA ALA A 7 14.71 -44.01 -2.19
C ALA A 7 13.46 -43.17 -2.44
N GLY A 8 12.88 -42.64 -1.37
CA GLY A 8 11.80 -41.66 -1.46
C GLY A 8 12.35 -40.32 -1.94
N LEU A 9 12.03 -39.94 -3.17
CA LEU A 9 12.22 -38.59 -3.64
C LEU A 9 11.17 -37.70 -2.94
N ALA A 10 11.59 -36.95 -1.93
CA ALA A 10 10.80 -35.84 -1.38
C ALA A 10 10.91 -34.68 -2.35
N THR A 11 9.91 -34.55 -3.23
CA THR A 11 9.75 -33.36 -4.09
C THR A 11 9.25 -32.21 -3.21
N GLY A 12 10.19 -31.40 -2.74
CA GLY A 12 9.88 -30.17 -2.04
C GLY A 12 9.22 -29.19 -3.03
N ILE A 13 7.91 -28.96 -2.87
CA ILE A 13 7.21 -27.88 -3.55
C ILE A 13 7.66 -26.60 -2.89
N ALA A 14 8.60 -25.90 -3.51
CA ALA A 14 8.95 -24.54 -3.15
C ALA A 14 7.76 -23.66 -3.54
N LEU A 15 6.94 -23.27 -2.53
CA LEU A 15 5.96 -22.22 -2.68
C LEU A 15 6.74 -20.92 -2.89
N THR A 16 6.98 -20.57 -4.14
CA THR A 16 7.44 -19.23 -4.48
C THR A 16 6.29 -18.27 -4.20
N VAL A 17 6.32 -17.65 -3.05
CA VAL A 17 5.48 -16.49 -2.77
C VAL A 17 5.96 -15.38 -3.72
N SER A 18 5.29 -15.25 -4.86
CA SER A 18 5.48 -14.10 -5.74
C SER A 18 5.05 -12.87 -4.95
N ALA A 19 6.02 -12.09 -4.46
CA ALA A 19 5.71 -10.73 -4.01
C ALA A 19 5.00 -10.03 -5.16
N PRO A 20 3.86 -9.32 -4.92
CA PRO A 20 3.21 -8.58 -5.99
C PRO A 20 4.23 -7.63 -6.59
N ALA A 21 4.60 -7.89 -7.86
CA ALA A 21 5.47 -7.02 -8.61
C ALA A 21 4.84 -5.62 -8.61
N SER A 22 5.58 -4.62 -8.09
CA SER A 22 5.30 -3.20 -8.21
C SER A 22 4.33 -2.54 -7.22
N ALA A 23 4.31 -2.91 -5.95
CA ALA A 23 3.80 -1.98 -4.95
C ALA A 23 4.81 -0.83 -4.80
N MET A 24 4.43 0.40 -5.19
CA MET A 24 5.30 1.57 -5.03
C MET A 24 5.60 1.78 -3.55
N SER A 25 6.88 1.97 -3.20
CA SER A 25 7.26 2.31 -1.83
C SER A 25 6.91 3.77 -1.51
N VAL A 26 6.79 4.10 -0.22
CA VAL A 26 6.63 5.48 0.24
C VAL A 26 7.81 6.34 -0.21
N ALA A 27 9.04 5.81 -0.16
CA ALA A 27 10.24 6.52 -0.62
C ALA A 27 10.14 6.91 -2.10
N ASP A 28 9.75 5.98 -2.97
CA ASP A 28 9.59 6.24 -4.40
C ASP A 28 8.45 7.23 -4.67
N PHE A 29 7.35 7.08 -3.96
CA PHE A 29 6.22 8.01 -4.05
C PHE A 29 6.63 9.43 -3.69
N LEU A 30 7.32 9.63 -2.57
CA LEU A 30 7.78 10.94 -2.11
C LEU A 30 8.80 11.55 -3.08
N ALA A 31 9.74 10.76 -3.58
CA ALA A 31 10.72 11.23 -4.57
C ALA A 31 10.01 11.75 -5.84
N LYS A 32 9.04 11.00 -6.35
CA LYS A 32 8.25 11.41 -7.53
C LYS A 32 7.37 12.62 -7.23
N ALA A 33 6.69 12.65 -6.09
CA ALA A 33 5.83 13.77 -5.69
C ALA A 33 6.64 15.07 -5.55
N ASN A 34 7.80 15.02 -4.92
CA ASN A 34 8.69 16.17 -4.76
C ASN A 34 9.24 16.65 -6.12
N ALA A 35 9.63 15.73 -7.00
CA ALA A 35 10.06 16.07 -8.35
C ALA A 35 8.95 16.72 -9.18
N LEU A 36 7.70 16.25 -9.03
CA LEU A 36 6.53 16.85 -9.68
C LEU A 36 6.26 18.26 -9.18
N GLN A 37 6.36 18.49 -7.87
CA GLN A 37 6.23 19.83 -7.29
C GLN A 37 7.28 20.80 -7.82
N ALA A 38 8.53 20.35 -7.97
CA ALA A 38 9.62 21.15 -8.51
C ALA A 38 9.40 21.52 -9.99
N LYS A 39 8.70 20.71 -10.76
CA LYS A 39 8.39 20.97 -12.17
C LYS A 39 7.26 21.99 -12.37
N GLY A 40 6.45 22.28 -11.36
CA GLY A 40 5.32 23.18 -11.47
C GLY A 40 4.33 22.73 -12.56
N MET A 41 3.96 23.64 -13.47
CA MET A 41 3.02 23.35 -14.56
C MET A 41 3.50 22.24 -15.51
N ALA A 42 4.80 22.08 -15.70
CA ALA A 42 5.37 21.03 -16.54
C ALA A 42 5.10 19.62 -15.98
N ALA A 43 4.77 19.49 -14.68
CA ALA A 43 4.40 18.22 -14.07
C ALA A 43 3.21 17.54 -14.75
N MET A 44 2.29 18.31 -15.32
CA MET A 44 1.10 17.76 -16.02
C MET A 44 1.46 16.85 -17.20
N PHE A 45 2.64 17.02 -17.77
CA PHE A 45 3.14 16.23 -18.89
C PHE A 45 4.09 15.11 -18.45
N SER A 46 4.35 14.98 -17.16
CA SER A 46 5.26 13.96 -16.63
C SER A 46 4.58 12.59 -16.54
N PRO A 47 5.23 11.51 -16.98
CA PRO A 47 4.74 10.15 -16.77
C PRO A 47 4.66 9.79 -15.27
N ASP A 48 5.48 10.38 -14.43
CA ASP A 48 5.45 10.17 -12.98
C ASP A 48 4.13 10.61 -12.35
N LEU A 49 3.47 11.65 -12.88
CA LEU A 49 2.16 12.06 -12.40
C LEU A 49 1.13 10.95 -12.52
N LYS A 50 1.11 10.25 -13.66
CA LYS A 50 0.19 9.12 -13.88
C LYS A 50 0.47 7.97 -12.89
N LEU A 51 1.74 7.69 -12.61
CA LEU A 51 2.13 6.64 -11.67
C LEU A 51 1.68 6.99 -10.24
N VAL A 52 2.00 8.18 -9.77
CA VAL A 52 1.62 8.65 -8.43
C VAL A 52 0.10 8.67 -8.26
N MET A 53 -0.62 9.21 -9.25
CA MET A 53 -2.08 9.27 -9.22
C MET A 53 -2.73 7.89 -9.26
N ARG A 54 -2.17 6.95 -10.00
CA ARG A 54 -2.68 5.57 -10.06
C ARG A 54 -2.55 4.87 -8.71
N GLU A 55 -1.39 4.96 -8.07
CA GLU A 55 -1.15 4.37 -6.75
C GLU A 55 -2.13 4.93 -5.71
N PHE A 56 -2.27 6.24 -5.68
CA PHE A 56 -3.15 6.91 -4.73
C PHE A 56 -4.64 6.59 -4.99
N LYS A 57 -5.08 6.62 -6.25
CA LYS A 57 -6.46 6.29 -6.61
C LYS A 57 -6.83 4.83 -6.35
N ALA A 58 -5.87 3.93 -6.44
CA ALA A 58 -6.10 2.52 -6.14
C ALA A 58 -6.23 2.25 -4.62
N ALA A 59 -5.55 3.03 -3.79
CA ALA A 59 -5.53 2.83 -2.34
C ALA A 59 -6.91 3.07 -1.68
N GLY A 60 -7.65 4.09 -2.10
CA GLY A 60 -8.95 4.44 -1.53
C GLY A 60 -10.01 3.35 -1.65
N PRO A 61 -10.33 2.88 -2.85
CA PRO A 61 -11.28 1.78 -3.04
C PRO A 61 -10.84 0.47 -2.37
N ALA A 62 -9.53 0.16 -2.42
CA ALA A 62 -8.99 -1.01 -1.74
C ALA A 62 -9.21 -0.93 -0.22
N TYR A 63 -8.92 0.22 0.38
CA TYR A 63 -9.16 0.45 1.79
C TYR A 63 -10.62 0.25 2.19
N ARG A 64 -11.58 0.82 1.43
CA ARG A 64 -13.01 0.62 1.69
C ARG A 64 -13.43 -0.83 1.60
N ALA A 65 -12.94 -1.56 0.60
CA ALA A 65 -13.24 -2.99 0.45
C ALA A 65 -12.73 -3.79 1.65
N ASP A 66 -11.51 -3.52 2.10
CA ASP A 66 -10.91 -4.21 3.24
C ASP A 66 -11.60 -3.84 4.57
N VAL A 67 -12.01 -2.58 4.73
CA VAL A 67 -12.82 -2.15 5.89
C VAL A 67 -14.18 -2.85 5.90
N ALA A 68 -14.86 -2.93 4.76
CA ALA A 68 -16.15 -3.63 4.65
C ALA A 68 -16.02 -5.11 5.02
N LYS A 69 -14.96 -5.76 4.52
CA LYS A 69 -14.63 -7.15 4.87
C LYS A 69 -14.34 -7.30 6.37
N ALA A 70 -13.52 -6.43 6.94
CA ALA A 70 -13.21 -6.46 8.37
C ALA A 70 -14.47 -6.32 9.22
N ARG A 71 -15.36 -5.39 8.87
CA ARG A 71 -16.64 -5.19 9.57
C ARG A 71 -17.54 -6.44 9.49
N ALA A 72 -17.63 -7.07 8.32
CA ALA A 72 -18.40 -8.31 8.15
C ALA A 72 -17.84 -9.45 9.01
N GLU A 73 -16.55 -9.44 9.31
CA GLU A 73 -15.87 -10.38 10.20
C GLU A 73 -15.88 -9.94 11.69
N GLY A 74 -16.56 -8.85 12.02
CA GLY A 74 -16.61 -8.30 13.39
C GLY A 74 -15.33 -7.63 13.84
N ARG A 75 -14.44 -7.24 12.90
CA ARG A 75 -13.18 -6.55 13.19
C ARG A 75 -13.27 -5.05 12.90
N ASN A 76 -12.51 -4.26 13.65
CA ASN A 76 -12.40 -2.81 13.48
C ASN A 76 -10.94 -2.32 13.48
N ASP A 77 -10.01 -3.21 13.19
CA ASP A 77 -8.57 -2.97 13.23
C ASP A 77 -8.06 -2.03 12.12
N LEU A 78 -8.88 -1.79 11.09
CA LEU A 78 -8.56 -0.88 9.99
C LEU A 78 -9.10 0.55 10.19
N GLY A 79 -9.80 0.82 11.27
CA GLY A 79 -10.46 2.09 11.54
C GLY A 79 -11.94 2.09 11.15
N CYS A 80 -12.59 3.22 11.39
CA CYS A 80 -14.03 3.41 11.15
C CYS A 80 -14.30 4.61 10.23
N PRO A 81 -13.86 4.55 8.95
CA PRO A 81 -14.07 5.62 7.99
C PRO A 81 -15.52 5.66 7.49
N PRO A 82 -15.95 6.79 6.90
CA PRO A 82 -17.21 6.82 6.15
C PRO A 82 -17.13 5.85 4.96
N MET A 83 -18.19 5.06 4.73
CA MET A 83 -18.22 4.07 3.64
C MET A 83 -18.72 4.64 2.33
N ALA A 84 -19.18 5.88 2.31
CA ALA A 84 -19.60 6.60 1.11
C ALA A 84 -18.99 8.00 1.08
N GLY A 85 -18.90 8.58 -0.12
CA GLY A 85 -18.35 9.91 -0.31
C GLY A 85 -16.81 9.94 -0.30
N LYS A 86 -16.27 11.13 -0.17
CA LYS A 86 -14.82 11.37 -0.14
C LYS A 86 -14.29 11.27 1.30
N PHE A 87 -13.04 10.84 1.44
CA PHE A 87 -12.36 10.80 2.75
C PHE A 87 -11.92 12.18 3.26
N GLY A 88 -11.99 13.22 2.43
CA GLY A 88 -11.49 14.55 2.78
C GLY A 88 -9.97 14.61 2.93
N VAL A 89 -9.25 13.75 2.22
CA VAL A 89 -7.79 13.70 2.22
C VAL A 89 -7.28 14.34 0.94
N ASN A 90 -6.40 15.34 1.07
CA ASN A 90 -5.75 16.00 -0.05
C ASN A 90 -4.28 15.58 -0.18
N SER A 91 -3.67 15.93 -1.30
CA SER A 91 -2.26 15.57 -1.58
C SER A 91 -1.27 16.15 -0.56
N THR A 92 -1.51 17.34 -0.07
CA THR A 92 -0.65 17.98 0.94
C THR A 92 -0.65 17.19 2.24
N ALA A 93 -1.82 16.74 2.70
CA ALA A 93 -1.95 15.92 3.91
C ALA A 93 -1.26 14.56 3.73
N VAL A 94 -1.40 13.94 2.55
CA VAL A 94 -0.74 12.66 2.24
C VAL A 94 0.77 12.80 2.27
N ILE A 95 1.31 13.81 1.59
CA ILE A 95 2.77 14.05 1.54
C ILE A 95 3.31 14.32 2.95
N ALA A 96 2.59 15.10 3.76
CA ALA A 96 2.99 15.39 5.14
C ALA A 96 3.03 14.12 6.01
N GLU A 97 1.98 13.30 5.97
CA GLU A 97 1.92 12.04 6.73
C GLU A 97 2.99 11.04 6.26
N PHE A 98 3.19 10.89 4.96
CA PHE A 98 4.20 9.98 4.41
C PHE A 98 5.62 10.46 4.71
N SER A 99 5.86 11.76 4.68
CA SER A 99 7.16 12.36 5.03
C SER A 99 7.51 12.19 6.50
N ALA A 100 6.51 12.04 7.37
CA ALA A 100 6.72 11.78 8.80
C ALA A 100 7.16 10.34 9.10
N ILE A 101 7.04 9.42 8.15
CA ILE A 101 7.54 8.05 8.29
C ILE A 101 9.08 8.09 8.27
N PRO A 102 9.77 7.41 9.20
CA PRO A 102 11.24 7.39 9.20
C PRO A 102 11.82 6.92 7.85
N PRO A 103 12.90 7.54 7.34
CA PRO A 103 13.44 7.23 6.01
C PRO A 103 13.74 5.74 5.76
N ALA A 104 14.21 5.02 6.77
CA ALA A 104 14.46 3.59 6.66
C ALA A 104 13.16 2.79 6.42
N GLU A 105 12.06 3.18 7.06
CA GLU A 105 10.76 2.55 6.91
C GLU A 105 10.07 2.95 5.60
N GLN A 106 10.33 4.16 5.08
CA GLN A 106 9.79 4.61 3.80
C GLN A 106 10.14 3.68 2.64
N ARG A 107 11.32 3.04 2.70
CA ARG A 107 11.78 2.11 1.66
C ARG A 107 11.09 0.74 1.70
N THR A 108 10.61 0.34 2.85
CA THR A 108 9.99 -0.97 3.10
C THR A 108 8.48 -0.91 3.28
N THR A 109 7.90 0.28 3.34
CA THR A 109 6.46 0.50 3.45
C THR A 109 5.89 0.87 2.08
N SER A 110 4.85 0.16 1.64
CA SER A 110 4.15 0.51 0.40
C SER A 110 3.24 1.73 0.61
N VAL A 111 2.95 2.44 -0.48
CA VAL A 111 1.95 3.53 -0.49
C VAL A 111 0.62 3.05 0.10
N ARG A 112 0.18 1.85 -0.25
CA ARG A 112 -1.06 1.25 0.26
C ARG A 112 -1.03 1.05 1.77
N GLN A 113 0.05 0.48 2.30
CA GLN A 113 0.22 0.29 3.75
C GLN A 113 0.24 1.61 4.51
N ALA A 114 0.97 2.60 3.99
CA ALA A 114 1.04 3.93 4.59
C ALA A 114 -0.32 4.65 4.54
N PHE A 115 -1.06 4.50 3.44
CA PHE A 115 -2.41 5.03 3.31
C PHE A 115 -3.36 4.42 4.35
N TYR A 116 -3.34 3.10 4.54
CA TYR A 116 -4.15 2.42 5.54
C TYR A 116 -3.83 2.89 6.96
N ALA A 117 -2.55 3.04 7.29
CA ALA A 117 -2.12 3.54 8.59
C ALA A 117 -2.60 4.98 8.83
N MET A 118 -2.51 5.84 7.82
CA MET A 118 -3.01 7.20 7.86
C MET A 118 -4.53 7.24 8.08
N MET A 119 -5.28 6.42 7.36
CA MET A 119 -6.73 6.35 7.47
C MET A 119 -7.19 5.83 8.83
N LYS A 120 -6.53 4.81 9.36
CA LYS A 120 -6.79 4.29 10.70
C LYS A 120 -6.59 5.36 11.78
N LYS A 121 -5.54 6.16 11.66
CA LYS A 121 -5.24 7.28 12.56
C LYS A 121 -6.29 8.39 12.43
N ARG A 122 -6.76 8.67 11.22
CA ARG A 122 -7.72 9.73 10.91
C ARG A 122 -9.14 9.37 11.31
N PHE A 123 -9.51 8.11 11.20
CA PHE A 123 -10.85 7.59 11.50
C PHE A 123 -10.81 6.49 12.57
N PRO A 124 -10.46 6.85 13.80
CA PRO A 124 -10.44 5.87 14.88
C PRO A 124 -11.87 5.37 15.16
N CYS A 125 -11.99 4.10 15.54
CA CYS A 125 -13.23 3.54 16.07
C CYS A 125 -13.43 3.99 17.52
N ARG A 126 -14.66 4.32 17.87
CA ARG A 126 -15.05 4.74 19.23
C ARG A 126 -15.68 3.57 19.98
#